data_8979c3bd76ec1e4c094d4f2b0b8bc844
#
_entry.id   8979c3bd76ec1e4c094d4f2b0b8bc844
#
_cell.length_a   1.000
_cell.length_b   1.000
_cell.length_c   1.000
_cell.angle_alpha   90.00
_cell.angle_beta   90.00
_cell.angle_gamma   90.00
#
_symmetry.space_group_name_H-M   'P 1'
#
loop_
_entity.id
_entity.type
_entity.pdbx_description
1 polymer ?
#
loop_
_entity_poly.entity_id
_entity_poly.type
_entity_poly.pdbx_seq_one_letter_code
_entity_poly.pdbx_strand_id
1 'polypeptide(L)'
;MKVYLDNVIVSGRVRGDLHPPEEMAAVHALAKADEKGQIEIYTSRWSWAEQDRTRDDFLRVKLKESRGEIEVVADDHRVLGFWNQEDPRFGTVSTNPMVTEIVDERLFSDLNKAGLLEGDARHLMYAIHNKCDRFVTLDTRDLLPKRSHVAPLCRGTKIVTPSELAAELSAS
;
A
#
# COMPACT_ATOMS: atom_id res chain seq x y z
N MET A 1 10.42 4.09 13.41
CA MET A 1 10.37 4.48 11.98
C MET A 1 9.19 3.77 11.34
N LYS A 2 8.32 4.52 10.65
CA LYS A 2 7.14 3.95 9.96
C LYS A 2 7.47 3.47 8.56
N VAL A 3 7.11 2.24 8.24
CA VAL A 3 7.42 1.58 6.98
C VAL A 3 6.13 1.06 6.34
N TYR A 4 5.85 1.49 5.11
CA TYR A 4 4.73 0.97 4.33
C TYR A 4 5.22 -0.13 3.39
N LEU A 5 4.59 -1.29 3.42
CA LEU A 5 4.84 -2.38 2.48
C LEU A 5 3.83 -2.35 1.34
N ASP A 6 4.36 -2.28 0.13
CA ASP A 6 3.59 -2.46 -1.10
C ASP A 6 3.01 -3.89 -1.20
N ASN A 7 1.90 -4.04 -1.91
CA ASN A 7 1.24 -5.33 -2.09
C ASN A 7 2.12 -6.38 -2.76
N VAL A 8 3.06 -5.98 -3.63
CA VAL A 8 4.02 -6.90 -4.24
C VAL A 8 4.90 -7.59 -3.19
N ILE A 9 5.29 -6.89 -2.11
CA ILE A 9 6.06 -7.45 -1.01
C ILE A 9 5.19 -8.41 -0.17
N VAL A 10 3.99 -7.95 0.22
CA VAL A 10 3.07 -8.75 1.04
C VAL A 10 2.70 -10.05 0.32
N SER A 11 2.29 -9.96 -0.94
CA SER A 11 1.90 -11.11 -1.75
C SER A 11 3.08 -12.05 -2.03
N GLY A 12 4.25 -11.51 -2.34
CA GLY A 12 5.46 -12.29 -2.61
C GLY A 12 5.98 -13.01 -1.36
N ARG A 13 5.87 -12.39 -0.16
CA ARG A 13 6.18 -13.06 1.11
C ARG A 13 5.29 -14.28 1.33
N VAL A 14 3.97 -14.14 1.11
CA VAL A 14 3.01 -15.25 1.29
C VAL A 14 3.24 -16.36 0.28
N ARG A 15 3.61 -16.03 -0.97
CA ARG A 15 3.97 -17.02 -2.00
C ARG A 15 5.33 -17.67 -1.75
N GLY A 16 6.25 -16.98 -1.10
CA GLY A 16 7.63 -17.42 -0.93
C GLY A 16 8.47 -17.26 -2.21
N ASP A 17 8.10 -16.33 -3.11
CA ASP A 17 8.69 -16.20 -4.45
C ASP A 17 9.28 -14.81 -4.74
N LEU A 18 9.65 -14.05 -3.71
CA LEU A 18 10.33 -12.77 -3.93
C LEU A 18 11.70 -12.99 -4.58
N HIS A 19 11.94 -12.28 -5.65
CA HIS A 19 13.19 -12.32 -6.40
C HIS A 19 13.85 -10.94 -6.47
N PRO A 20 15.15 -10.88 -6.42
CA PRO A 20 16.09 -12.01 -6.19
C PRO A 20 16.03 -12.54 -4.74
N PRO A 21 16.62 -13.71 -4.42
CA PRO A 21 16.48 -14.36 -3.09
C PRO A 21 16.92 -13.50 -1.91
N GLU A 22 17.87 -12.58 -2.11
CA GLU A 22 18.31 -11.60 -1.10
C GLU A 22 17.18 -10.69 -0.64
N GLU A 23 16.21 -10.38 -1.49
CA GLU A 23 15.05 -9.56 -1.13
C GLU A 23 14.12 -10.31 -0.16
N MET A 24 13.96 -11.62 -0.31
CA MET A 24 13.23 -12.43 0.66
C MET A 24 13.92 -12.44 2.03
N ALA A 25 15.26 -12.60 2.05
CA ALA A 25 16.04 -12.54 3.29
C ALA A 25 15.92 -11.16 3.95
N ALA A 26 15.92 -10.08 3.15
CA ALA A 26 15.71 -8.73 3.62
C ALA A 26 14.31 -8.54 4.22
N VAL A 27 13.25 -9.03 3.58
CA VAL A 27 11.86 -8.98 4.13
C VAL A 27 11.78 -9.69 5.47
N HIS A 28 12.44 -10.86 5.62
CA HIS A 28 12.52 -11.54 6.92
C HIS A 28 13.28 -10.71 7.98
N ALA A 29 14.33 -9.99 7.57
CA ALA A 29 15.06 -9.10 8.47
C ALA A 29 14.19 -7.92 8.92
N LEU A 30 13.40 -7.33 8.01
CA LEU A 30 12.43 -6.28 8.34
C LEU A 30 11.36 -6.76 9.32
N ALA A 31 10.80 -7.97 9.13
CA ALA A 31 9.85 -8.54 10.07
C ALA A 31 10.45 -8.68 11.49
N LYS A 32 11.71 -9.15 11.59
CA LYS A 32 12.42 -9.21 12.88
C LYS A 32 12.70 -7.83 13.49
N ALA A 33 12.93 -6.81 12.67
CA ALA A 33 13.13 -5.46 13.14
C ALA A 33 11.83 -4.86 13.68
N ASP A 34 10.69 -5.19 13.08
CA ASP A 34 9.35 -4.85 13.54
C ASP A 34 9.03 -5.51 14.89
N GLU A 35 9.25 -6.83 15.02
CA GLU A 35 9.12 -7.58 16.27
C GLU A 35 9.94 -6.98 17.43
N LYS A 36 11.10 -6.38 17.11
CA LYS A 36 11.95 -5.69 18.08
C LYS A 36 11.58 -4.23 18.34
N GLY A 37 10.54 -3.71 17.68
CA GLY A 37 10.13 -2.32 17.79
C GLY A 37 11.11 -1.30 17.17
N GLN A 38 12.02 -1.73 16.33
CA GLN A 38 12.95 -0.84 15.61
C GLN A 38 12.25 -0.08 14.48
N ILE A 39 11.29 -0.73 13.87
CA ILE A 39 10.39 -0.18 12.85
C ILE A 39 8.94 -0.53 13.18
N GLU A 40 8.01 0.09 12.50
CA GLU A 40 6.57 -0.23 12.55
C GLU A 40 6.11 -0.47 11.12
N ILE A 41 5.68 -1.69 10.82
CA ILE A 41 5.29 -2.10 9.47
C ILE A 41 3.79 -1.91 9.27
N TYR A 42 3.43 -1.30 8.15
CA TYR A 42 2.06 -1.02 7.74
C TYR A 42 1.79 -1.45 6.30
N THR A 43 0.53 -1.69 6.01
CA THR A 43 -0.03 -1.80 4.67
C THR A 43 -1.33 -0.99 4.58
N SER A 44 -2.17 -1.19 3.57
CA SER A 44 -3.46 -0.51 3.45
C SER A 44 -4.59 -1.49 3.12
N ARG A 45 -5.84 -1.07 3.34
CA ARG A 45 -7.02 -1.84 2.87
C ARG A 45 -7.07 -1.94 1.34
N TRP A 46 -6.45 -1.02 0.63
CA TRP A 46 -6.28 -1.13 -0.81
C TRP A 46 -5.47 -2.39 -1.18
N SER A 47 -4.40 -2.72 -0.46
CA SER A 47 -3.68 -4.00 -0.63
C SER A 47 -4.64 -5.20 -0.48
N TRP A 48 -5.55 -5.16 0.48
CA TRP A 48 -6.54 -6.23 0.64
C TRP A 48 -7.49 -6.32 -0.55
N ALA A 49 -7.96 -5.18 -1.08
CA ALA A 49 -8.82 -5.16 -2.26
C ALA A 49 -8.12 -5.72 -3.51
N GLU A 50 -6.81 -5.47 -3.66
CA GLU A 50 -6.01 -6.08 -4.73
C GLU A 50 -5.82 -7.58 -4.52
N GLN A 51 -5.55 -8.02 -3.29
CA GLN A 51 -5.44 -9.44 -2.94
C GLN A 51 -6.73 -10.21 -3.22
N ASP A 52 -7.90 -9.60 -2.97
CA ASP A 52 -9.21 -10.20 -3.27
C ASP A 52 -9.46 -10.40 -4.77
N ARG A 53 -8.78 -9.64 -5.63
CA ARG A 53 -8.81 -9.79 -7.09
C ARG A 53 -7.87 -10.87 -7.62
N THR A 54 -7.06 -11.50 -6.75
CA THR A 54 -6.17 -12.60 -7.13
C THR A 54 -6.96 -13.77 -7.69
N ARG A 55 -6.60 -14.23 -8.89
CA ARG A 55 -7.31 -15.31 -9.60
C ARG A 55 -7.03 -16.69 -9.01
N ASP A 56 -5.90 -16.86 -8.35
CA ASP A 56 -5.53 -18.10 -7.66
C ASP A 56 -6.28 -18.16 -6.31
N ASP A 57 -7.25 -19.07 -6.21
CA ASP A 57 -8.10 -19.23 -5.03
C ASP A 57 -7.31 -19.65 -3.81
N PHE A 58 -6.31 -20.52 -3.97
CA PHE A 58 -5.47 -20.98 -2.86
C PHE A 58 -4.60 -19.84 -2.30
N LEU A 59 -3.97 -19.09 -3.20
CA LEU A 59 -3.21 -17.90 -2.81
C LEU A 59 -4.11 -16.86 -2.15
N ARG A 60 -5.32 -16.63 -2.68
CA ARG A 60 -6.27 -15.68 -2.11
C ARG A 60 -6.66 -16.05 -0.67
N VAL A 61 -6.85 -17.32 -0.37
CA VAL A 61 -7.13 -17.80 1.00
C VAL A 61 -5.94 -17.51 1.91
N LYS A 62 -4.72 -17.88 1.52
CA LYS A 62 -3.49 -17.61 2.30
C LYS A 62 -3.28 -16.10 2.55
N LEU A 63 -3.52 -15.26 1.56
CA LEU A 63 -3.44 -13.82 1.70
C LEU A 63 -4.47 -13.29 2.72
N LYS A 64 -5.68 -13.84 2.73
CA LYS A 64 -6.70 -13.47 3.73
C LYS A 64 -6.31 -13.88 5.14
N GLU A 65 -5.73 -15.07 5.30
CA GLU A 65 -5.25 -15.56 6.60
C GLU A 65 -4.12 -14.67 7.16
N SER A 66 -3.24 -14.15 6.30
CA SER A 66 -2.12 -13.29 6.71
C SER A 66 -2.48 -11.82 6.99
N ARG A 67 -3.72 -11.38 6.73
CA ARG A 67 -4.13 -9.96 6.87
C ARG A 67 -3.99 -9.40 8.28
N GLY A 68 -4.10 -10.25 9.31
CA GLY A 68 -3.93 -9.84 10.71
C GLY A 68 -2.48 -9.66 11.14
N GLU A 69 -1.50 -10.03 10.32
CA GLU A 69 -0.08 -9.96 10.67
C GLU A 69 0.55 -8.57 10.47
N ILE A 70 -0.07 -7.72 9.66
CA ILE A 70 0.43 -6.38 9.32
C ILE A 70 -0.66 -5.36 9.61
N GLU A 71 -0.31 -4.33 10.36
CA GLU A 71 -1.23 -3.23 10.66
C GLU A 71 -1.59 -2.44 9.39
N VAL A 72 -2.81 -1.90 9.40
CA VAL A 72 -3.33 -1.09 8.29
C VAL A 72 -3.21 0.39 8.65
N VAL A 73 -2.64 1.18 7.73
CA VAL A 73 -2.64 2.64 7.89
C VAL A 73 -4.06 3.19 7.95
N ALA A 74 -4.23 4.34 8.59
CA ALA A 74 -5.50 5.05 8.59
C ALA A 74 -5.92 5.38 7.15
N ASP A 75 -7.12 4.97 6.80
CA ASP A 75 -7.79 5.28 5.55
C ASP A 75 -9.00 6.15 5.88
N ASP A 76 -8.82 7.45 5.94
CA ASP A 76 -9.91 8.38 6.21
C ASP A 76 -10.93 8.35 5.05
N HIS A 77 -11.75 7.31 5.04
CA HIS A 77 -12.85 7.21 4.08
C HIS A 77 -13.78 8.42 4.21
N ARG A 78 -13.81 9.23 3.17
CA ARG A 78 -14.76 10.33 3.10
C ARG A 78 -16.03 9.87 2.39
N VAL A 79 -17.17 10.08 3.03
CA VAL A 79 -18.45 9.96 2.37
C VAL A 79 -18.62 11.18 1.48
N LEU A 80 -18.53 11.00 0.16
CA LEU A 80 -18.72 12.06 -0.84
C LEU A 80 -20.19 12.45 -0.99
N GLY A 81 -21.11 11.57 -0.59
CA GLY A 81 -22.54 11.73 -0.71
C GLY A 81 -23.24 10.38 -0.66
N PHE A 82 -24.53 10.42 -0.91
CA PHE A 82 -25.34 9.22 -1.00
C PHE A 82 -25.91 9.09 -2.41
N TRP A 83 -25.91 7.88 -2.95
CA TRP A 83 -26.63 7.60 -4.19
C TRP A 83 -28.11 7.64 -3.89
N ASN A 84 -28.81 8.59 -4.44
CA ASN A 84 -30.26 8.68 -4.31
C ASN A 84 -30.92 7.90 -5.45
N GLN A 85 -31.70 6.89 -5.11
CA GLN A 85 -32.54 6.18 -6.05
C GLN A 85 -33.99 6.66 -5.86
N GLU A 86 -34.64 7.09 -6.93
CA GLU A 86 -36.08 7.38 -6.90
C GLU A 86 -36.84 6.06 -6.93
N ASP A 87 -37.57 5.76 -5.88
CA ASP A 87 -38.53 4.66 -5.83
C ASP A 87 -39.91 5.25 -6.00
N PRO A 88 -40.70 4.78 -7.01
CA PRO A 88 -42.07 5.28 -7.26
C PRO A 88 -43.02 5.15 -6.08
N ARG A 89 -42.73 4.26 -5.11
CA ARG A 89 -43.57 3.98 -3.95
C ARG A 89 -43.19 4.78 -2.71
N PHE A 90 -41.87 5.10 -2.56
CA PHE A 90 -41.33 5.67 -1.34
C PHE A 90 -40.64 7.02 -1.54
N GLY A 91 -40.64 7.55 -2.76
CA GLY A 91 -39.90 8.75 -3.10
C GLY A 91 -38.38 8.52 -3.18
N THR A 92 -37.60 9.54 -2.91
CA THR A 92 -36.13 9.45 -2.95
C THR A 92 -35.61 8.63 -1.76
N VAL A 93 -35.07 7.45 -2.02
CA VAL A 93 -34.44 6.60 -1.02
C VAL A 93 -32.92 6.71 -1.18
N SER A 94 -32.25 7.14 -0.12
CA SER A 94 -30.79 7.15 -0.06
C SER A 94 -30.28 5.74 0.24
N THR A 95 -29.65 5.08 -0.74
CA THR A 95 -29.37 3.65 -0.63
C THR A 95 -27.93 3.29 -0.29
N ASN A 96 -26.94 4.02 -0.80
CA ASN A 96 -25.53 3.70 -0.51
C ASN A 96 -24.67 4.96 -0.37
N PRO A 97 -23.76 5.02 0.64
CA PRO A 97 -22.78 6.08 0.70
C PRO A 97 -21.79 5.93 -0.45
N MET A 98 -21.56 7.00 -1.19
CA MET A 98 -20.40 7.10 -2.09
C MET A 98 -19.17 7.39 -1.24
N VAL A 99 -18.32 6.40 -1.10
CA VAL A 99 -17.08 6.49 -0.32
C VAL A 99 -15.90 6.63 -1.28
N THR A 100 -15.02 7.59 -1.03
CA THR A 100 -13.75 7.66 -1.75
C THR A 100 -12.67 6.95 -0.95
N GLU A 101 -11.88 6.13 -1.63
CA GLU A 101 -10.67 5.53 -1.11
C GLU A 101 -9.44 6.44 -1.33
N ILE A 102 -9.64 7.63 -1.92
CA ILE A 102 -8.59 8.60 -2.19
C ILE A 102 -8.59 9.63 -1.07
N VAL A 103 -7.62 9.51 -0.15
CA VAL A 103 -7.51 10.36 1.04
C VAL A 103 -6.86 11.72 0.77
N ASP A 104 -6.04 11.82 -0.28
CA ASP A 104 -5.42 13.08 -0.77
C ASP A 104 -5.54 13.14 -2.30
N GLU A 105 -6.66 13.70 -2.77
CA GLU A 105 -6.99 13.78 -4.21
C GLU A 105 -5.94 14.55 -5.01
N ARG A 106 -5.39 15.62 -4.43
CA ARG A 106 -4.36 16.42 -5.09
C ARG A 106 -3.08 15.60 -5.28
N LEU A 107 -2.59 15.00 -4.21
CA LEU A 107 -1.40 14.16 -4.27
C LEU A 107 -1.59 13.00 -5.25
N PHE A 108 -2.73 12.31 -5.18
CA PHE A 108 -3.07 11.21 -6.09
C PHE A 108 -3.03 11.67 -7.57
N SER A 109 -3.67 12.81 -7.87
CA SER A 109 -3.65 13.40 -9.21
C SER A 109 -2.24 13.75 -9.67
N ASP A 110 -1.41 14.33 -8.80
CA ASP A 110 -0.04 14.74 -9.13
C ASP A 110 0.86 13.51 -9.35
N LEU A 111 0.70 12.42 -8.57
CA LEU A 111 1.40 11.15 -8.77
C LEU A 111 1.03 10.49 -10.10
N ASN A 112 -0.26 10.50 -10.48
CA ASN A 112 -0.70 9.99 -11.79
C ASN A 112 -0.13 10.83 -12.95
N LYS A 113 -0.11 12.17 -12.82
CA LYS A 113 0.51 13.07 -13.81
C LYS A 113 2.02 12.85 -13.94
N ALA A 114 2.68 12.47 -12.85
CA ALA A 114 4.08 12.06 -12.85
C ALA A 114 4.28 10.68 -13.50
N GLY A 115 3.22 10.04 -13.97
CA GLY A 115 3.23 8.82 -14.77
C GLY A 115 3.14 7.53 -13.97
N LEU A 116 2.82 7.55 -12.68
CA LEU A 116 2.53 6.32 -11.93
C LEU A 116 1.18 5.73 -12.36
N LEU A 117 1.11 4.40 -12.37
CA LEU A 117 -0.15 3.70 -12.53
C LEU A 117 -1.07 3.95 -11.33
N GLU A 118 -2.39 3.87 -11.56
CA GLU A 118 -3.40 4.18 -10.55
C GLU A 118 -3.22 3.40 -9.23
N GLY A 119 -2.92 2.10 -9.31
CA GLY A 119 -2.68 1.25 -8.14
C GLY A 119 -1.47 1.73 -7.33
N ASP A 120 -0.35 1.96 -8.01
CA ASP A 120 0.90 2.40 -7.41
C ASP A 120 0.80 3.81 -6.82
N ALA A 121 0.11 4.71 -7.52
CA ALA A 121 -0.19 6.05 -7.02
C ALA A 121 -1.04 6.01 -5.74
N ARG A 122 -2.01 5.08 -5.63
CA ARG A 122 -2.81 4.88 -4.40
C ARG A 122 -1.97 4.39 -3.24
N HIS A 123 -1.15 3.36 -3.44
CA HIS A 123 -0.27 2.85 -2.40
C HIS A 123 0.67 3.94 -1.89
N LEU A 124 1.33 4.64 -2.80
CA LEU A 124 2.27 5.70 -2.44
C LEU A 124 1.55 6.89 -1.76
N MET A 125 0.35 7.26 -2.22
CA MET A 125 -0.49 8.26 -1.57
C MET A 125 -0.82 7.89 -0.12
N TYR A 126 -1.22 6.63 0.16
CA TYR A 126 -1.49 6.16 1.52
C TYR A 126 -0.25 6.24 2.42
N ALA A 127 0.91 5.82 1.91
CA ALA A 127 2.16 5.92 2.66
C ALA A 127 2.51 7.38 3.02
N ILE A 128 2.41 8.28 2.05
CA ILE A 128 2.72 9.70 2.25
C ILE A 128 1.69 10.38 3.18
N HIS A 129 0.41 10.13 3.00
CA HIS A 129 -0.66 10.68 3.83
C HIS A 129 -0.48 10.29 5.30
N ASN A 130 -0.09 9.04 5.55
CA ASN A 130 0.15 8.51 6.89
C ASN A 130 1.57 8.78 7.42
N LYS A 131 2.34 9.62 6.72
CA LYS A 131 3.70 10.03 7.10
C LYS A 131 4.64 8.84 7.34
N CYS A 132 4.56 7.83 6.48
CA CYS A 132 5.52 6.74 6.51
C CYS A 132 6.90 7.25 6.06
N ASP A 133 7.94 6.85 6.78
CA ASP A 133 9.33 7.24 6.46
C ASP A 133 9.83 6.52 5.23
N ARG A 134 9.38 5.27 5.04
CA ARG A 134 9.80 4.41 3.91
C ARG A 134 8.58 3.78 3.26
N PHE A 135 8.63 3.73 1.94
CA PHE A 135 7.75 2.94 1.09
C PHE A 135 8.57 1.82 0.46
N VAL A 136 8.28 0.58 0.82
CA VAL A 136 9.06 -0.59 0.41
C VAL A 136 8.37 -1.32 -0.73
N THR A 137 9.04 -1.43 -1.86
CA THR A 137 8.51 -2.11 -3.06
C THR A 137 9.60 -2.87 -3.82
N LEU A 138 9.18 -3.83 -4.63
CA LEU A 138 9.99 -4.49 -5.66
C LEU A 138 9.42 -4.25 -7.07
N ASP A 139 8.56 -3.25 -7.24
CA ASP A 139 8.05 -2.92 -8.57
C ASP A 139 9.12 -2.23 -9.41
N THR A 140 9.78 -3.06 -10.23
CA THR A 140 10.81 -2.64 -11.20
C THR A 140 10.22 -2.08 -12.50
N ARG A 141 8.90 -2.16 -12.71
CA ARG A 141 8.23 -1.69 -13.92
C ARG A 141 7.75 -0.26 -13.80
N ASP A 142 7.26 0.14 -12.64
CA ASP A 142 6.68 1.47 -12.45
C ASP A 142 7.35 2.26 -11.32
N LEU A 143 7.29 1.84 -10.08
CA LEU A 143 7.70 2.62 -8.92
C LEU A 143 9.22 2.85 -8.83
N LEU A 144 10.03 1.80 -8.87
CA LEU A 144 11.50 1.93 -8.72
C LEU A 144 12.14 2.76 -9.82
N PRO A 145 11.80 2.60 -11.11
CA PRO A 145 12.36 3.44 -12.18
C PRO A 145 12.00 4.92 -12.04
N LYS A 146 10.84 5.22 -11.48
CA LYS A 146 10.32 6.58 -11.35
C LYS A 146 10.60 7.21 -9.99
N ARG A 147 11.23 6.51 -9.05
CA ARG A 147 11.40 6.97 -7.66
C ARG A 147 12.05 8.35 -7.54
N SER A 148 13.05 8.65 -8.37
CA SER A 148 13.70 9.97 -8.38
C SER A 148 12.79 11.06 -8.94
N HIS A 149 11.95 10.72 -9.93
CA HIS A 149 11.03 11.66 -10.56
C HIS A 149 9.88 12.05 -9.60
N VAL A 150 9.36 11.10 -8.84
CA VAL A 150 8.26 11.34 -7.89
C VAL A 150 8.73 11.81 -6.52
N ALA A 151 10.03 11.74 -6.23
CA ALA A 151 10.61 12.14 -4.93
C ALA A 151 10.15 13.53 -4.41
N PRO A 152 10.02 14.58 -5.26
CA PRO A 152 9.51 15.88 -4.81
C PRO A 152 8.08 15.85 -4.28
N LEU A 153 7.27 14.88 -4.72
CA LEU A 153 5.88 14.69 -4.29
C LEU A 153 5.77 13.89 -2.99
N CYS A 154 6.82 13.13 -2.63
CA CYS A 154 6.79 12.15 -1.54
C CYS A 154 6.86 12.77 -0.12
N ARG A 155 7.00 14.08 0.05
CA ARG A 155 6.94 14.79 1.34
C ARG A 155 7.83 14.17 2.44
N GLY A 156 8.96 13.57 2.06
CA GLY A 156 9.89 12.91 2.98
C GLY A 156 9.84 11.38 2.99
N THR A 157 8.77 10.75 2.51
CA THR A 157 8.70 9.30 2.30
C THR A 157 9.72 8.89 1.23
N LYS A 158 10.61 7.94 1.54
CA LYS A 158 11.59 7.42 0.56
C LYS A 158 11.11 6.09 0.01
N ILE A 159 11.17 5.93 -1.32
CA ILE A 159 10.89 4.66 -2.00
C ILE A 159 12.17 3.84 -2.03
N VAL A 160 12.14 2.64 -1.44
CA VAL A 160 13.30 1.76 -1.27
C VAL A 160 12.92 0.31 -1.54
N THR A 161 13.93 -0.53 -1.81
CA THR A 161 13.75 -1.99 -1.81
C THR A 161 13.90 -2.55 -0.38
N PRO A 162 13.46 -3.79 -0.12
CA PRO A 162 13.70 -4.43 1.17
C PRO A 162 15.18 -4.48 1.55
N SER A 163 16.07 -4.82 0.59
CA SER A 163 17.51 -4.88 0.82
C SER A 163 18.12 -3.52 1.12
N GLU A 164 17.69 -2.45 0.43
CA GLU A 164 18.13 -1.07 0.74
C GLU A 164 17.74 -0.69 2.17
N LEU A 165 16.50 -0.98 2.60
CA LEU A 165 16.05 -0.68 3.96
C LEU A 165 16.79 -1.53 5.02
N ALA A 166 16.99 -2.82 4.76
CA ALA A 166 17.74 -3.68 5.68
C ALA A 166 19.18 -3.19 5.87
N ALA A 167 19.83 -2.69 4.81
CA ALA A 167 21.15 -2.08 4.88
C ALA A 167 21.13 -0.78 5.70
N GLU A 168 20.13 0.09 5.54
CA GLU A 168 19.95 1.31 6.36
C GLU A 168 19.85 0.97 7.86
N LEU A 169 19.05 -0.05 8.22
CA LEU A 169 18.84 -0.47 9.61
C LEU A 169 20.12 -1.08 10.22
N SER A 170 20.95 -1.73 9.41
CA SER A 170 22.21 -2.34 9.88
C SER A 170 23.32 -1.31 10.11
N ALA A 171 23.20 -0.12 9.52
CA ALA A 171 24.18 0.96 9.65
C ALA A 171 23.85 1.95 10.78
N SER A 172 22.68 1.82 11.41
CA SER A 172 22.17 2.70 12.48
C SER A 172 22.45 2.11 13.86
#